data_dbfebfd205a7edc40a6beae68c0f154e
#
_entry.id   dbfebfd205a7edc40a6beae68c0f154e
#
_cell.length_a   1.000
_cell.length_b   1.000
_cell.length_c   1.000
_cell.angle_alpha   90.00
_cell.angle_beta   90.00
_cell.angle_gamma   90.00
#
_symmetry.space_group_name_H-M   'P 1'
#
loop_
_entity.id
_entity.type
_entity.pdbx_description
1 polymer ?
#
loop_
_entity_poly.entity_id
_entity_poly.type
_entity_poly.pdbx_seq_one_letter_code
_entity_poly.pdbx_strand_id
1 'polypeptide(L)'
;KYVEEVYTRYVPDASKHTLYRMKMNATPRNDVLKEKEYHVDVGDKRHMVCILYMNTNNGYTVFEHNQQRVQSIANRAVIFPGEYRHTGTNCTDEGVRIVLNIDYLINE
;
A
#
# COMPACT_ATOMS: atom_id res chain seq x y z
N LYS A 1 -9.12 -16.74 7.58
CA LYS A 1 -9.50 -16.12 8.86
C LYS A 1 -8.70 -14.84 9.13
N TYR A 2 -7.38 -14.93 9.09
CA TYR A 2 -6.52 -13.74 9.31
C TYR A 2 -6.71 -12.67 8.24
N VAL A 3 -6.92 -13.09 7.00
CA VAL A 3 -7.15 -12.17 5.88
C VAL A 3 -8.39 -11.33 6.13
N GLU A 4 -9.50 -11.97 6.55
CA GLU A 4 -10.74 -11.25 6.85
C GLU A 4 -10.59 -10.31 8.04
N GLU A 5 -9.90 -10.74 9.08
CA GLU A 5 -9.67 -9.93 10.28
C GLU A 5 -8.87 -8.67 9.95
N VAL A 6 -7.78 -8.82 9.18
CA VAL A 6 -6.97 -7.68 8.76
C VAL A 6 -7.76 -6.74 7.85
N TYR A 7 -8.46 -7.30 6.87
CA TYR A 7 -9.27 -6.51 5.95
C TYR A 7 -10.32 -5.68 6.69
N THR A 8 -11.08 -6.29 7.60
CA THR A 8 -12.13 -5.59 8.34
C THR A 8 -11.58 -4.54 9.30
N ARG A 9 -10.38 -4.75 9.81
CA ARG A 9 -9.74 -3.81 10.73
C ARG A 9 -9.26 -2.53 10.04
N TYR A 10 -8.68 -2.65 8.85
CA TYR A 10 -7.99 -1.53 8.21
C TYR A 10 -8.75 -0.88 7.07
N VAL A 11 -9.76 -1.54 6.51
CA VAL A 11 -10.56 -0.98 5.42
C VAL A 11 -11.87 -0.43 5.96
N PRO A 12 -12.12 0.90 5.85
CA PRO A 12 -13.38 1.48 6.28
C PRO A 12 -14.55 0.87 5.51
N ASP A 13 -15.64 0.58 6.23
CA ASP A 13 -16.86 -0.02 5.64
C ASP A 13 -16.58 -1.31 4.88
N ALA A 14 -15.65 -2.13 5.37
CA ALA A 14 -15.20 -3.36 4.70
C ALA A 14 -16.35 -4.29 4.29
N SER A 15 -17.40 -4.37 5.10
CA SER A 15 -18.58 -5.20 4.81
C SER A 15 -19.36 -4.76 3.57
N LYS A 16 -19.17 -3.51 3.14
CA LYS A 16 -19.82 -2.93 1.96
C LYS A 16 -18.98 -3.06 0.69
N HIS A 17 -17.82 -3.67 0.79
CA HIS A 17 -16.87 -3.79 -0.32
C HIS A 17 -16.51 -5.25 -0.51
N THR A 18 -15.83 -5.54 -1.62
CA THR A 18 -15.36 -6.89 -1.92
C THR A 18 -13.85 -6.90 -1.93
N LEU A 19 -13.26 -7.68 -1.04
CA LEU A 19 -11.82 -7.90 -1.03
C LEU A 19 -11.41 -8.61 -2.32
N TYR A 20 -10.48 -8.02 -3.07
CA TYR A 20 -9.99 -8.57 -4.31
C TYR A 20 -8.69 -9.35 -4.13
N ARG A 21 -7.71 -8.73 -3.45
CA ARG A 21 -6.40 -9.33 -3.27
C ARG A 21 -5.71 -8.73 -2.05
N MET A 22 -4.93 -9.54 -1.37
CA MET A 22 -4.07 -9.10 -0.28
C MET A 22 -2.67 -9.67 -0.55
N LYS A 23 -1.67 -8.79 -0.62
CA LYS A 23 -0.30 -9.19 -0.95
C LYS A 23 0.69 -8.49 -0.04
N MET A 24 1.57 -9.26 0.57
CA MET A 24 2.69 -8.72 1.35
C MET A 24 3.91 -8.54 0.46
N ASN A 25 4.52 -7.37 0.51
CA ASN A 25 5.75 -7.07 -0.21
C ASN A 25 6.86 -6.77 0.79
N ALA A 26 7.99 -7.44 0.63
CA ALA A 26 9.18 -7.21 1.45
C ALA A 26 10.32 -6.78 0.52
N THR A 27 10.84 -5.58 0.74
CA THR A 27 11.93 -5.03 -0.06
C THR A 27 13.17 -4.92 0.80
N PRO A 28 14.28 -5.60 0.44
CA PRO A 28 15.50 -5.58 1.23
C PRO A 28 16.13 -4.19 1.27
N ARG A 29 16.91 -3.98 2.33
CA ARG A 29 17.73 -2.77 2.48
C ARG A 29 18.70 -2.59 1.32
N ASN A 30 18.92 -1.34 0.94
CA ASN A 30 19.98 -0.97 0.00
C ASN A 30 20.70 0.25 0.55
N ASP A 31 21.85 0.58 -0.04
CA ASP A 31 22.64 1.75 0.38
C ASP A 31 22.03 3.06 -0.09
N VAL A 32 21.24 3.01 -1.15
CA VAL A 32 20.62 4.19 -1.76
C VAL A 32 19.12 4.04 -1.78
N LEU A 33 18.40 5.06 -1.32
CA LEU A 33 16.95 5.11 -1.37
C LEU A 33 16.53 5.39 -2.82
N LYS A 34 15.73 4.48 -3.40
CA LYS A 34 15.28 4.57 -4.79
C LYS A 34 13.77 4.40 -4.91
N GLU A 35 13.16 5.27 -5.70
CA GLU A 35 11.78 5.08 -6.16
C GLU A 35 11.77 4.09 -7.33
N LYS A 36 10.80 3.19 -7.32
CA LYS A 36 10.54 2.28 -8.44
C LYS A 36 9.72 3.00 -9.51
N GLU A 37 9.34 2.29 -10.57
CA GLU A 37 8.51 2.87 -11.62
C GLU A 37 7.08 3.07 -11.13
N TYR A 38 6.45 4.16 -11.58
CA TYR A 38 5.04 4.42 -11.30
C TYR A 38 4.16 3.39 -12.00
N HIS A 39 3.14 2.94 -11.31
CA HIS A 39 2.21 1.94 -11.83
C HIS A 39 0.82 2.08 -11.22
N VAL A 40 -0.15 1.38 -11.80
CA VAL A 40 -1.45 1.12 -11.20
C VAL A 40 -1.57 -0.38 -10.95
N ASP A 41 -2.26 -0.78 -9.89
CA ASP A 41 -2.38 -2.21 -9.57
C ASP A 41 -3.47 -2.90 -10.38
N VAL A 42 -4.63 -2.26 -10.49
CA VAL A 42 -5.78 -2.78 -11.26
C VAL A 42 -6.49 -1.61 -11.92
N GLY A 43 -6.88 -1.76 -13.18
CA GLY A 43 -7.48 -0.68 -13.96
C GLY A 43 -8.98 -0.47 -13.80
N ASP A 44 -9.64 -1.07 -12.83
CA ASP A 44 -11.08 -0.89 -12.60
C ASP A 44 -11.32 0.39 -11.79
N LYS A 45 -12.29 1.22 -12.23
CA LYS A 45 -12.62 2.48 -11.55
C LYS A 45 -13.14 2.29 -10.13
N ARG A 46 -13.67 1.11 -9.81
CA ARG A 46 -14.17 0.79 -8.47
C ARG A 46 -13.07 0.26 -7.55
N HIS A 47 -11.87 0.09 -8.08
CA HIS A 47 -10.76 -0.48 -7.34
C HIS A 47 -10.17 0.54 -6.40
N MET A 48 -10.01 0.15 -5.13
CA MET A 48 -9.35 0.92 -4.09
C MET A 48 -8.13 0.15 -3.60
N VAL A 49 -7.14 0.89 -3.16
CA VAL A 49 -5.91 0.32 -2.58
C VAL A 49 -5.77 0.82 -1.15
N CYS A 50 -5.50 -0.10 -0.24
CA CYS A 50 -5.07 0.21 1.12
C CYS A 50 -3.66 -0.35 1.29
N ILE A 51 -2.69 0.51 1.55
CA ILE A 51 -1.34 0.07 1.88
C ILE A 51 -1.14 0.21 3.37
N LEU A 52 -0.91 -0.91 4.05
CA LEU A 52 -0.59 -0.95 5.46
C LEU A 52 0.92 -1.11 5.63
N TYR A 53 1.53 -0.16 6.31
CA TYR A 53 2.96 -0.23 6.60
C TYR A 53 3.19 -1.11 7.81
N MET A 54 3.97 -2.18 7.63
CA MET A 54 4.18 -3.20 8.65
C MET A 54 5.33 -2.86 9.58
N ASN A 55 6.27 -2.01 9.13
CA ASN A 55 7.37 -1.56 9.96
C ASN A 55 7.75 -0.12 9.63
N THR A 56 8.43 0.52 10.59
CA THR A 56 8.89 1.90 10.41
C THR A 56 10.26 1.90 9.76
N ASN A 57 10.41 2.69 8.71
CA ASN A 57 11.68 2.87 8.01
C ASN A 57 11.64 4.17 7.21
N ASN A 58 12.73 4.51 6.54
CA ASN A 58 12.81 5.74 5.74
C ASN A 58 12.22 5.61 4.34
N GLY A 59 11.67 4.45 3.99
CA GLY A 59 10.95 4.26 2.74
C GLY A 59 9.60 4.96 2.75
N TYR A 60 9.01 5.09 1.57
CA TYR A 60 7.74 5.80 1.41
C TYR A 60 7.00 5.33 0.16
N THR A 61 5.72 5.69 0.09
CA THR A 61 4.91 5.62 -1.12
C THR A 61 4.78 7.04 -1.66
N VAL A 62 4.86 7.20 -2.98
CA VAL A 62 4.73 8.50 -3.63
C VAL A 62 3.74 8.41 -4.78
N PHE A 63 2.92 9.46 -4.94
CA PHE A 63 1.91 9.56 -6.00
C PHE A 63 2.43 10.45 -7.13
N GLU A 64 2.26 9.96 -8.38
CA GLU A 64 2.78 10.67 -9.54
C GLU A 64 2.15 12.03 -9.72
N HIS A 65 0.82 12.13 -9.56
CA HIS A 65 0.06 13.34 -9.92
C HIS A 65 0.37 14.56 -9.03
N ASN A 66 0.81 14.36 -7.79
CA ASN A 66 1.06 15.47 -6.87
C ASN A 66 2.38 15.35 -6.12
N GLN A 67 3.15 14.27 -6.33
CA GLN A 67 4.43 14.00 -5.66
C GLN A 67 4.34 13.94 -4.13
N GLN A 68 3.15 13.73 -3.59
CA GLN A 68 2.97 13.53 -2.15
C GLN A 68 3.55 12.19 -1.72
N ARG A 69 4.24 12.20 -0.59
CA ARG A 69 4.87 11.03 -0.01
C ARG A 69 4.17 10.63 1.27
N VAL A 70 4.01 9.32 1.46
CA VAL A 70 3.50 8.75 2.70
C VAL A 70 4.60 7.89 3.30
N GLN A 71 5.14 8.34 4.42
CA GLN A 71 6.25 7.69 5.10
C GLN A 71 5.83 6.34 5.68
N SER A 72 6.72 5.34 5.59
CA SER A 72 6.52 4.03 6.20
C SER A 72 6.63 4.14 7.72
N ILE A 73 5.49 4.11 8.39
CA ILE A 73 5.40 4.10 9.84
C ILE A 73 4.51 2.92 10.22
N ALA A 74 4.98 2.05 11.09
CA ALA A 74 4.24 0.86 11.50
C ALA A 74 2.81 1.19 11.90
N ASN A 75 1.86 0.41 11.42
CA ASN A 75 0.42 0.55 11.62
C ASN A 75 -0.25 1.73 10.90
N ARG A 76 0.50 2.52 10.15
CA ARG A 76 -0.10 3.53 9.28
C ARG A 76 -0.70 2.84 8.07
N ALA A 77 -1.88 3.28 7.67
CA ALA A 77 -2.51 2.86 6.42
C ALA A 77 -2.79 4.07 5.54
N VAL A 78 -2.57 3.93 4.24
CA VAL A 78 -2.96 4.93 3.26
C VAL A 78 -3.93 4.28 2.28
N ILE A 79 -5.04 4.98 1.99
CA ILE A 79 -6.11 4.47 1.13
C ILE A 79 -6.29 5.44 -0.02
N PHE A 80 -6.31 4.93 -1.23
CA PHE A 80 -6.43 5.76 -2.43
C PHE A 80 -7.10 4.98 -3.56
N PRO A 81 -7.68 5.70 -4.55
CA PRO A 81 -8.24 5.06 -5.74
C PRO A 81 -7.17 4.30 -6.51
N GLY A 82 -7.50 3.10 -6.98
CA GLY A 82 -6.56 2.25 -7.71
C GLY A 82 -6.06 2.84 -9.03
N GLU A 83 -6.77 3.82 -9.58
CA GLU A 83 -6.34 4.53 -10.80
C GLU A 83 -5.20 5.52 -10.57
N TYR A 84 -4.88 5.85 -9.32
CA TYR A 84 -3.75 6.73 -9.00
C TYR A 84 -2.44 6.00 -9.29
N ARG A 85 -1.64 6.58 -10.16
CA ARG A 85 -0.30 6.08 -10.42
C ARG A 85 0.59 6.38 -9.22
N HIS A 86 1.25 5.36 -8.72
CA HIS A 86 2.05 5.44 -7.50
C HIS A 86 3.23 4.50 -7.58
N THR A 87 4.18 4.69 -6.69
CA THR A 87 5.28 3.76 -6.51
C THR A 87 5.73 3.77 -5.06
N GLY A 88 6.50 2.75 -4.71
CA GLY A 88 7.16 2.67 -3.41
C GLY A 88 8.66 2.71 -3.56
N THR A 89 9.35 2.72 -2.42
CA THR A 89 10.81 2.69 -2.35
C THR A 89 11.29 1.44 -1.61
N ASN A 90 12.59 1.25 -1.61
CA ASN A 90 13.28 0.41 -0.64
C ASN A 90 13.46 1.19 0.68
N CYS A 91 14.38 0.76 1.53
CA CYS A 91 14.81 1.50 2.71
C CYS A 91 16.32 1.41 2.86
N THR A 92 16.89 2.32 3.65
CA THR A 92 18.34 2.33 3.91
C THR A 92 18.67 2.22 5.39
N ASP A 93 17.69 2.37 6.27
CA ASP A 93 17.87 2.44 7.73
C ASP A 93 17.39 1.19 8.48
N GLU A 94 16.73 0.26 7.80
CA GLU A 94 16.28 -0.99 8.38
C GLU A 94 16.65 -2.14 7.44
N GLY A 95 16.64 -3.38 7.95
CA GLY A 95 17.00 -4.55 7.14
C GLY A 95 16.05 -4.82 5.99
N VAL A 96 14.78 -4.44 6.14
CA VAL A 96 13.73 -4.71 5.16
C VAL A 96 12.60 -3.69 5.33
N ARG A 97 11.95 -3.36 4.21
CA ARG A 97 10.70 -2.59 4.20
C ARG A 97 9.57 -3.55 3.88
N ILE A 98 8.58 -3.62 4.76
CA ILE A 98 7.45 -4.54 4.61
C ILE A 98 6.15 -3.74 4.54
N VAL A 99 5.37 -3.98 3.49
CA VAL A 99 4.04 -3.40 3.31
C VAL A 99 3.05 -4.51 2.99
N LEU A 100 1.80 -4.30 3.39
CA LEU A 100 0.69 -5.16 3.02
C LEU A 100 -0.24 -4.37 2.11
N ASN A 101 -0.36 -4.81 0.86
CA ASN A 101 -1.27 -4.21 -0.10
C ASN A 101 -2.62 -4.92 -0.03
N ILE A 102 -3.66 -4.15 0.24
CA ILE A 102 -5.03 -4.65 0.30
C ILE A 102 -5.78 -3.99 -0.86
N ASP A 103 -6.17 -4.80 -1.85
CA ASP A 103 -6.92 -4.33 -3.00
C ASP A 103 -8.37 -4.74 -2.85
N TYR A 104 -9.30 -3.79 -2.97
CA TYR A 104 -10.72 -4.08 -2.84
C TYR A 104 -11.55 -3.30 -3.84
N LEU A 105 -12.75 -3.80 -4.08
CA LEU A 105 -13.71 -3.18 -5.00
C LEU A 105 -14.86 -2.58 -4.22
N ILE A 106 -15.20 -1.34 -4.56
CA ILE A 106 -16.37 -0.68 -3.98
C ILE A 106 -17.62 -1.32 -4.59
N ASN A 107 -18.51 -1.81 -3.77
CA ASN A 107 -19.81 -2.30 -4.20
C ASN A 107 -20.78 -1.12 -4.29
N GLU A 108 -21.45 -1.03 -5.38
CA GLU A 108 -22.47 0.01 -5.59
C GLU A 108 -23.87 -0.51 -5.32
#